data_400a23441dc7ad489e60ad59146bd051
#
_entry.id   400a23441dc7ad489e60ad59146bd051
#
_cell.length_a   1.000
_cell.length_b   1.000
_cell.length_c   1.000
_cell.angle_alpha   90.00
_cell.angle_beta   90.00
_cell.angle_gamma   90.00
#
_symmetry.space_group_name_H-M   'P 1'
#
loop_
_entity.id
_entity.type
_entity.pdbx_description
1 polymer ?
#
loop_
_entity_poly.entity_id
_entity_poly.type
_entity_poly.pdbx_seq_one_letter_code
_entity_poly.pdbx_strand_id
1 'polypeptide(L)'
;VERKFCALKVSMSANLRTRLTLKNGLLLLSLSLGFAQSAAALYAKGAPETCPRPSLGSVVSEPVDLRSRNGVLKVELTIHNAKQSDGSIRYCYVDENGAESPTLRVNPGDLVVLTLRNDLTAFDTAAATTAQPHRHAGTKKNGNSCSGDLMTRESTNVHFHGLTIPPVCHQDDVLHTSIQPGDLPFEYRFRIPESEPPGLYWYHPHIHGFTKEQMFGGASGALIVEGIERADKAVAGLPERVLIIRDQDLLNPNAPPSKSEPVVPKMLFDRDGDAANTGTGFGKPAKDLSINFVPVPYPDYFPAVIEMKPEEQQLWRVVNASGITYLNLEVLFGHTRQTLGLVAMDGVPLNENGLPRDFVDWQTHLGLPPGARAEFIVKGPSAGVSGLLVTKTVNTGPSGENDPNRALAKIMVSKDAPEPPSELAASPQPPPALQVPWLGSVAPTRTRKLYFSEKLLDPNDPNSATEFYITVDGQTPAQFDPRSEIPNIIAKQGTVEDWIVENRSSELHAFHIHQLHFMLLDYRGTAVNEPFLRDTVNVPYYDGKALEYPSVRLRMDFRDPNIIGDFVFHCHLLEHEDGGMMGLIRVDP
;
A
#
# COMPACT_ATOMS: atom_id res chain seq x y z
N VAL A 1 -25.67 -38.05 -46.30
CA VAL A 1 -25.07 -39.38 -46.18
C VAL A 1 -24.89 -39.68 -44.75
N GLU A 2 -25.68 -40.37 -44.32
CA GLU A 2 -26.18 -41.30 -43.33
C GLU A 2 -25.16 -42.27 -42.72
N ARG A 3 -25.48 -42.60 -41.44
CA ARG A 3 -25.35 -43.90 -40.71
C ARG A 3 -24.07 -44.09 -39.92
N LYS A 4 -24.07 -44.74 -38.72
CA LYS A 4 -25.06 -45.45 -37.92
C LYS A 4 -24.52 -45.64 -36.51
N PHE A 5 -25.45 -45.73 -35.54
CA PHE A 5 -25.39 -46.29 -34.20
C PHE A 5 -24.62 -47.60 -34.01
N CYS A 6 -24.06 -47.81 -32.82
CA CYS A 6 -24.19 -49.07 -32.08
C CYS A 6 -24.07 -48.89 -30.57
N ALA A 7 -25.17 -49.16 -29.88
CA ALA A 7 -25.27 -49.31 -28.44
C ALA A 7 -25.20 -50.81 -28.09
N LEU A 8 -24.55 -51.14 -26.98
CA LEU A 8 -24.72 -52.47 -26.36
C LEU A 8 -25.00 -52.29 -24.86
N LYS A 9 -26.24 -52.65 -24.53
CA LYS A 9 -26.69 -53.01 -23.19
C LYS A 9 -26.41 -54.50 -22.97
N VAL A 10 -25.97 -54.93 -21.78
CA VAL A 10 -26.30 -56.25 -21.20
C VAL A 10 -26.58 -56.12 -19.73
N SER A 11 -27.67 -56.74 -19.34
CA SER A 11 -28.34 -56.72 -18.05
C SER A 11 -28.10 -58.00 -17.20
N MET A 12 -28.25 -57.81 -15.88
CA MET A 12 -28.88 -58.68 -14.86
C MET A 12 -28.70 -60.21 -14.81
N SER A 13 -28.38 -60.71 -13.60
CA SER A 13 -29.29 -61.51 -12.69
C SER A 13 -28.46 -62.09 -11.55
N ALA A 14 -28.77 -61.94 -10.31
CA ALA A 14 -29.77 -62.42 -9.40
C ALA A 14 -29.54 -63.88 -8.87
N ASN A 15 -29.47 -63.96 -7.52
CA ASN A 15 -29.85 -65.05 -6.61
C ASN A 15 -29.03 -66.32 -6.51
N LEU A 16 -28.55 -66.61 -5.27
CA LEU A 16 -29.07 -67.75 -4.51
C LEU A 16 -28.75 -67.65 -3.01
N ARG A 17 -29.79 -67.84 -2.18
CA ARG A 17 -29.71 -68.12 -0.73
C ARG A 17 -29.46 -69.63 -0.50
N THR A 18 -28.67 -69.97 0.54
CA THR A 18 -28.89 -71.22 1.25
C THR A 18 -28.56 -71.05 2.75
N ARG A 19 -29.50 -71.55 3.55
CA ARG A 19 -29.46 -71.67 5.03
C ARG A 19 -28.85 -72.97 5.43
N LEU A 20 -28.58 -73.05 6.76
CA LEU A 20 -28.48 -74.19 7.73
C LEU A 20 -27.03 -74.38 8.20
N THR A 21 -26.72 -74.71 9.45
CA THR A 21 -27.38 -74.99 10.75
C THR A 21 -26.30 -75.03 11.82
N LEU A 22 -26.71 -74.77 13.06
CA LEU A 22 -25.92 -74.98 14.29
C LEU A 22 -25.44 -76.40 14.48
N LYS A 23 -24.22 -76.59 15.05
CA LYS A 23 -24.00 -77.55 16.17
C LYS A 23 -22.75 -77.18 16.99
N ASN A 24 -22.94 -77.34 18.28
CA ASN A 24 -22.07 -77.12 19.43
C ASN A 24 -20.69 -77.77 19.38
N GLY A 25 -19.70 -77.09 19.97
CA GLY A 25 -18.46 -77.74 20.43
C GLY A 25 -17.67 -76.73 21.27
N LEU A 26 -17.68 -76.91 22.59
CA LEU A 26 -16.86 -76.26 23.61
C LEU A 26 -15.38 -76.58 23.41
N LEU A 27 -14.52 -75.67 23.66
CA LEU A 27 -13.36 -75.59 24.56
C LEU A 27 -12.14 -74.92 24.01
N LEU A 28 -11.63 -74.13 24.88
CA LEU A 28 -10.27 -73.65 25.13
C LEU A 28 -9.95 -72.17 24.73
N LEU A 29 -9.85 -71.43 25.83
CA LEU A 29 -9.20 -70.15 25.94
C LEU A 29 -7.79 -70.19 25.35
N SER A 30 -7.51 -69.20 24.51
CA SER A 30 -6.21 -68.56 24.46
C SER A 30 -6.44 -67.07 24.18
N LEU A 31 -6.16 -66.25 25.21
CA LEU A 31 -6.09 -64.82 25.10
C LEU A 31 -4.98 -64.43 24.10
N SER A 32 -5.35 -63.85 22.99
CA SER A 32 -4.46 -63.00 22.21
C SER A 32 -5.14 -61.65 22.08
N LEU A 33 -4.74 -60.72 22.96
CA LEU A 33 -5.02 -59.30 22.80
C LEU A 33 -4.38 -58.82 21.50
N GLY A 34 -5.15 -58.83 20.43
CA GLY A 34 -4.81 -58.05 19.23
C GLY A 34 -5.13 -56.59 19.49
N PHE A 35 -4.13 -55.80 19.85
CA PHE A 35 -4.21 -54.33 19.76
C PHE A 35 -4.41 -53.97 18.30
N ALA A 36 -5.62 -53.72 17.90
CA ALA A 36 -5.90 -52.91 16.73
C ALA A 36 -5.45 -51.47 17.06
N GLN A 37 -4.20 -51.14 16.75
CA GLN A 37 -3.75 -49.78 16.72
C GLN A 37 -4.46 -49.09 15.54
N SER A 38 -5.57 -48.42 15.86
CA SER A 38 -6.08 -47.36 15.04
C SER A 38 -4.99 -46.26 15.02
N ALA A 39 -4.19 -46.24 13.97
CA ALA A 39 -3.34 -45.11 13.67
C ALA A 39 -4.27 -43.92 13.31
N ALA A 40 -4.83 -43.27 14.32
CA ALA A 40 -5.26 -41.90 14.19
C ALA A 40 -3.98 -41.12 13.94
N ALA A 41 -3.74 -40.76 12.69
CA ALA A 41 -2.77 -39.76 12.35
C ALA A 41 -3.20 -38.49 13.12
N LEU A 42 -2.57 -38.26 14.26
CA LEU A 42 -2.53 -36.95 14.89
C LEU A 42 -1.80 -36.06 13.91
N TYR A 43 -2.56 -35.34 13.07
CA TYR A 43 -2.09 -34.12 12.46
C TYR A 43 -1.73 -33.23 13.65
N ALA A 44 -0.45 -33.18 13.97
CA ALA A 44 0.08 -32.09 14.78
C ALA A 44 -0.31 -30.82 14.01
N LYS A 45 -1.28 -30.06 14.52
CA LYS A 45 -1.44 -28.68 14.11
C LYS A 45 -0.10 -28.05 14.43
N GLY A 46 0.69 -27.76 13.40
CA GLY A 46 1.85 -26.90 13.54
C GLY A 46 1.41 -25.60 14.22
N ALA A 47 2.34 -24.94 14.90
CA ALA A 47 2.07 -23.60 15.39
C ALA A 47 1.46 -22.77 14.23
N PRO A 48 0.45 -21.91 14.51
CA PRO A 48 -0.13 -21.09 13.46
C PRO A 48 0.99 -20.31 12.77
N GLU A 49 0.93 -20.24 11.42
CA GLU A 49 1.89 -19.51 10.63
C GLU A 49 1.85 -18.03 11.03
N THR A 50 3.01 -17.45 11.32
CA THR A 50 3.13 -16.02 11.57
C THR A 50 3.03 -15.29 10.23
N CYS A 51 2.20 -14.25 10.13
CA CYS A 51 1.93 -13.50 8.89
C CYS A 51 1.44 -14.40 7.74
N PRO A 52 0.30 -15.12 7.89
CA PRO A 52 -0.21 -16.00 6.85
C PRO A 52 -0.59 -15.21 5.60
N ARG A 53 -0.49 -15.84 4.44
CA ARG A 53 -0.93 -15.23 3.16
C ARG A 53 -2.00 -16.11 2.51
N PRO A 54 -3.06 -15.50 1.93
CA PRO A 54 -4.05 -16.24 1.17
C PRO A 54 -3.43 -16.96 -0.03
N SER A 55 -4.07 -18.04 -0.46
CA SER A 55 -3.64 -18.76 -1.67
C SER A 55 -3.89 -17.93 -2.93
N LEU A 56 -3.15 -18.25 -4.01
CA LEU A 56 -3.38 -17.66 -5.35
C LEU A 56 -4.86 -17.81 -5.75
N GLY A 57 -5.45 -16.73 -6.29
CA GLY A 57 -6.82 -16.73 -6.78
C GLY A 57 -7.90 -16.81 -5.69
N SER A 58 -7.53 -16.60 -4.44
CA SER A 58 -8.52 -16.48 -3.36
C SER A 58 -9.42 -15.28 -3.56
N VAL A 59 -10.60 -15.36 -2.94
CA VAL A 59 -11.48 -14.19 -2.80
C VAL A 59 -10.79 -13.15 -1.91
N VAL A 60 -10.82 -11.90 -2.35
CA VAL A 60 -10.31 -10.76 -1.60
C VAL A 60 -11.19 -10.56 -0.38
N SER A 61 -10.63 -10.73 0.81
CA SER A 61 -11.31 -10.46 2.08
C SER A 61 -11.11 -9.00 2.46
N GLU A 62 -12.16 -8.39 3.02
CA GLU A 62 -12.03 -7.05 3.63
C GLU A 62 -11.12 -7.15 4.88
N PRO A 63 -10.23 -6.17 5.11
CA PRO A 63 -9.54 -6.09 6.39
C PRO A 63 -10.53 -5.93 7.56
N VAL A 64 -10.17 -6.41 8.73
CA VAL A 64 -11.00 -6.24 9.93
C VAL A 64 -11.04 -4.76 10.32
N ASP A 65 -12.23 -4.22 10.55
CA ASP A 65 -12.42 -2.85 11.00
C ASP A 65 -12.28 -2.71 12.52
N LEU A 66 -11.40 -1.83 12.97
CA LEU A 66 -11.31 -1.37 14.34
C LEU A 66 -11.83 0.08 14.41
N ARG A 67 -12.92 0.28 15.14
CA ARG A 67 -13.68 1.54 15.10
C ARG A 67 -13.59 2.31 16.42
N SER A 68 -13.55 3.63 16.31
CA SER A 68 -13.70 4.48 17.48
C SER A 68 -15.07 4.28 18.15
N ARG A 69 -15.07 4.36 19.46
CA ARG A 69 -16.29 4.27 20.29
C ARG A 69 -16.29 5.42 21.30
N ASN A 70 -17.38 6.17 21.32
CA ASN A 70 -17.51 7.34 22.21
C ASN A 70 -16.34 8.34 22.08
N GLY A 71 -15.92 8.61 20.84
CA GLY A 71 -14.85 9.57 20.54
C GLY A 71 -13.43 9.05 20.82
N VAL A 72 -13.24 7.73 20.99
CA VAL A 72 -11.91 7.13 21.22
C VAL A 72 -11.75 5.86 20.39
N LEU A 73 -10.69 5.79 19.61
CA LEU A 73 -10.17 4.56 19.04
C LEU A 73 -9.03 4.04 19.92
N LYS A 74 -9.24 2.87 20.55
CA LYS A 74 -8.19 2.18 21.29
C LYS A 74 -7.80 0.91 20.55
N VAL A 75 -6.49 0.78 20.21
CA VAL A 75 -5.94 -0.33 19.43
C VAL A 75 -4.63 -0.79 20.03
N GLU A 76 -4.45 -2.10 20.11
CA GLU A 76 -3.17 -2.73 20.42
C GLU A 76 -2.68 -3.51 19.18
N LEU A 77 -1.53 -3.12 18.65
CA LEU A 77 -0.88 -3.79 17.53
C LEU A 77 0.45 -4.38 17.97
N THR A 78 0.77 -5.55 17.43
CA THR A 78 2.10 -6.12 17.52
C THR A 78 2.65 -6.27 16.12
N ILE A 79 3.88 -5.80 15.88
CA ILE A 79 4.58 -6.10 14.64
C ILE A 79 5.38 -7.39 14.82
N HIS A 80 5.19 -8.31 13.88
CA HIS A 80 5.94 -9.57 13.79
C HIS A 80 6.64 -9.67 12.46
N ASN A 81 7.69 -10.49 12.40
CA ASN A 81 8.26 -10.96 11.15
C ASN A 81 8.41 -12.48 11.13
N ALA A 82 8.39 -13.06 9.93
CA ALA A 82 8.53 -14.49 9.74
C ALA A 82 9.30 -14.80 8.45
N LYS A 83 10.38 -15.60 8.57
CA LYS A 83 11.10 -16.10 7.41
C LYS A 83 10.32 -17.24 6.77
N GLN A 84 10.08 -17.14 5.47
CA GLN A 84 9.36 -18.13 4.69
C GLN A 84 10.31 -19.21 4.17
N SER A 85 9.71 -20.31 3.66
CA SER A 85 10.48 -21.44 3.09
C SER A 85 11.25 -21.06 1.82
N ASP A 86 10.81 -20.05 1.09
CA ASP A 86 11.48 -19.49 -0.09
C ASP A 86 12.60 -18.51 0.27
N GLY A 87 12.77 -18.18 1.55
CA GLY A 87 13.79 -17.27 2.07
C GLY A 87 13.30 -15.83 2.24
N SER A 88 12.14 -15.46 1.72
CA SER A 88 11.53 -14.14 1.91
C SER A 88 11.18 -13.90 3.38
N ILE A 89 11.12 -12.65 3.78
CA ILE A 89 10.72 -12.25 5.13
C ILE A 89 9.41 -11.49 5.04
N ARG A 90 8.38 -12.00 5.72
CA ARG A 90 7.11 -11.29 5.88
C ARG A 90 7.12 -10.47 7.14
N TYR A 91 6.45 -9.32 7.09
CA TYR A 91 6.18 -8.46 8.22
C TYR A 91 4.67 -8.26 8.33
N CYS A 92 4.13 -8.24 9.55
CA CYS A 92 2.70 -8.04 9.77
C CYS A 92 2.41 -7.28 11.06
N TYR A 93 1.48 -6.34 10.99
CA TYR A 93 0.81 -5.79 12.15
C TYR A 93 -0.36 -6.69 12.51
N VAL A 94 -0.41 -7.16 13.73
CA VAL A 94 -1.48 -8.05 14.20
C VAL A 94 -2.14 -7.43 15.43
N ASP A 95 -3.47 -7.39 15.47
CA ASP A 95 -4.23 -6.95 16.64
C ASP A 95 -4.29 -8.03 17.72
N GLU A 96 -4.85 -7.70 18.88
CA GLU A 96 -5.01 -8.63 20.02
C GLU A 96 -5.86 -9.89 19.69
N ASN A 97 -6.67 -9.84 18.61
CA ASN A 97 -7.52 -10.93 18.16
C ASN A 97 -6.88 -11.75 17.03
N GLY A 98 -5.69 -11.38 16.59
CA GLY A 98 -4.96 -12.04 15.51
C GLY A 98 -5.33 -11.54 14.10
N ALA A 99 -6.05 -10.43 13.97
CA ALA A 99 -6.33 -9.81 12.67
C ALA A 99 -5.10 -9.06 12.16
N GLU A 100 -4.70 -9.37 10.92
CA GLU A 100 -3.56 -8.72 10.27
C GLU A 100 -3.97 -7.43 9.58
N SER A 101 -3.21 -6.36 9.81
CA SER A 101 -3.36 -5.06 9.16
C SER A 101 -4.80 -4.52 9.18
N PRO A 102 -5.42 -4.40 10.37
CA PRO A 102 -6.80 -3.95 10.48
C PRO A 102 -6.97 -2.54 9.90
N THR A 103 -8.17 -2.25 9.39
CA THR A 103 -8.57 -0.90 9.03
C THR A 103 -8.93 -0.12 10.28
N LEU A 104 -8.27 1.00 10.53
CA LEU A 104 -8.56 1.91 11.63
C LEU A 104 -9.63 2.91 11.19
N ARG A 105 -10.76 2.99 11.91
CA ARG A 105 -11.86 3.89 11.54
C ARG A 105 -12.15 4.90 12.65
N VAL A 106 -12.09 6.16 12.29
CA VAL A 106 -12.21 7.30 13.21
C VAL A 106 -13.11 8.38 12.62
N ASN A 107 -13.65 9.24 13.49
CA ASN A 107 -14.30 10.47 13.06
C ASN A 107 -13.36 11.67 13.30
N PRO A 108 -13.56 12.79 12.60
CA PRO A 108 -12.92 14.04 12.98
C PRO A 108 -13.17 14.33 14.48
N GLY A 109 -12.12 14.75 15.21
CA GLY A 109 -12.16 15.00 16.66
C GLY A 109 -11.92 13.78 17.54
N ASP A 110 -11.93 12.55 17.03
CA ASP A 110 -11.70 11.35 17.83
C ASP A 110 -10.25 11.28 18.35
N LEU A 111 -10.11 10.74 19.57
CA LEU A 111 -8.81 10.43 20.16
C LEU A 111 -8.35 9.04 19.69
N VAL A 112 -7.18 8.97 19.08
CA VAL A 112 -6.49 7.71 18.78
C VAL A 112 -5.55 7.38 19.93
N VAL A 113 -5.63 6.15 20.44
CA VAL A 113 -4.70 5.55 21.41
C VAL A 113 -4.28 4.21 20.82
N LEU A 114 -3.14 4.21 20.12
CA LEU A 114 -2.57 3.01 19.51
C LEU A 114 -1.32 2.58 20.29
N THR A 115 -1.36 1.38 20.85
CA THR A 115 -0.21 0.77 21.50
C THR A 115 0.49 -0.18 20.55
N LEU A 116 1.76 0.09 20.22
CA LEU A 116 2.57 -0.76 19.38
C LEU A 116 3.59 -1.55 20.19
N ARG A 117 3.59 -2.88 20.02
CA ARG A 117 4.62 -3.78 20.52
C ARG A 117 5.53 -4.19 19.35
N ASN A 118 6.83 -4.20 19.59
CA ASN A 118 7.81 -4.70 18.65
C ASN A 118 8.27 -6.10 19.06
N ASP A 119 7.82 -7.12 18.32
CA ASP A 119 8.22 -8.52 18.46
C ASP A 119 9.04 -8.99 17.23
N LEU A 120 9.74 -8.06 16.55
CA LEU A 120 10.63 -8.40 15.44
C LEU A 120 11.82 -9.22 15.93
N THR A 121 12.27 -10.15 15.10
CA THR A 121 13.41 -11.02 15.37
C THR A 121 14.47 -10.84 14.28
N ALA A 122 15.74 -10.87 14.68
CA ALA A 122 16.83 -10.85 13.73
C ALA A 122 16.89 -12.16 12.94
N PHE A 123 17.10 -12.05 11.63
CA PHE A 123 17.40 -13.20 10.76
C PHE A 123 18.83 -13.06 10.24
N ASP A 124 19.59 -14.16 10.26
CA ASP A 124 20.88 -14.22 9.59
C ASP A 124 20.67 -14.15 8.07
N THR A 125 20.76 -12.96 7.50
CA THR A 125 20.80 -12.77 6.06
C THR A 125 22.24 -12.91 5.59
N ALA A 126 22.55 -14.00 4.89
CA ALA A 126 23.90 -14.30 4.39
C ALA A 126 24.37 -13.38 3.24
N ALA A 127 23.67 -12.30 2.97
CA ALA A 127 24.03 -11.28 2.01
C ALA A 127 23.80 -9.90 2.65
N ALA A 128 24.80 -9.44 3.42
CA ALA A 128 24.92 -8.01 3.66
C ALA A 128 25.27 -7.36 2.32
N THR A 129 24.25 -6.97 1.55
CA THR A 129 24.42 -5.95 0.54
C THR A 129 24.98 -4.70 1.22
N THR A 130 25.86 -4.02 0.55
CA THR A 130 26.74 -2.94 0.96
C THR A 130 26.07 -1.64 1.44
N ALA A 131 24.88 -1.70 1.99
CA ALA A 131 24.36 -0.64 2.84
C ALA A 131 25.26 -0.63 4.09
N GLN A 132 26.13 0.35 4.18
CA GLN A 132 26.92 0.56 5.38
C GLN A 132 25.96 0.68 6.55
N PRO A 133 26.04 -0.18 7.58
CA PRO A 133 25.28 0.06 8.79
C PRO A 133 25.78 1.42 9.28
N HIS A 134 24.88 2.39 9.33
CA HIS A 134 25.15 3.65 10.02
C HIS A 134 25.43 3.27 11.47
N ARG A 135 26.73 3.03 11.80
CA ARG A 135 27.17 2.64 13.13
C ARG A 135 26.94 3.82 14.05
N HIS A 136 25.81 3.83 14.70
CA HIS A 136 25.66 4.61 15.90
C HIS A 136 26.41 3.91 17.02
N ALA A 137 27.61 4.41 17.34
CA ALA A 137 28.32 4.04 18.55
C ALA A 137 27.65 4.74 19.72
N GLY A 138 26.80 4.03 20.43
CA GLY A 138 26.15 4.59 21.61
C GLY A 138 25.35 3.55 22.36
N THR A 139 26.02 2.77 23.20
CA THR A 139 25.39 1.94 24.21
C THR A 139 24.79 2.82 25.29
N LYS A 140 23.50 3.10 25.23
CA LYS A 140 22.67 3.30 26.43
C LYS A 140 21.23 2.95 26.07
N LYS A 141 20.72 1.88 26.65
CA LYS A 141 19.29 1.64 26.77
C LYS A 141 18.70 2.75 27.68
N ASN A 142 18.46 3.90 27.12
CA ASN A 142 17.53 4.85 27.70
C ASN A 142 16.15 4.39 27.23
N GLY A 143 15.28 3.98 28.12
CA GLY A 143 13.94 3.46 27.78
C GLY A 143 12.98 4.53 27.25
N ASN A 144 13.45 5.39 26.35
CA ASN A 144 12.68 6.43 25.67
C ASN A 144 12.80 6.22 24.16
N SER A 145 11.78 5.62 23.58
CA SER A 145 11.72 5.35 22.14
C SER A 145 11.71 6.61 21.25
N CYS A 146 11.53 7.80 21.82
CA CYS A 146 11.58 9.09 21.11
C CYS A 146 12.94 9.81 21.27
N SER A 147 14.00 9.13 21.69
CA SER A 147 15.29 9.79 21.92
C SER A 147 16.15 9.95 20.67
N GLY A 148 15.67 9.54 19.49
CA GLY A 148 16.44 9.49 18.26
C GLY A 148 17.54 8.44 18.32
N ASP A 149 17.38 7.40 19.15
CA ASP A 149 18.34 6.31 19.27
C ASP A 149 18.37 5.46 17.99
N LEU A 150 19.39 4.65 17.87
CA LEU A 150 19.72 3.78 16.76
C LEU A 150 18.49 3.15 16.07
N MET A 151 18.26 3.50 14.80
CA MET A 151 17.37 2.75 13.92
C MET A 151 18.14 1.56 13.35
N THR A 152 17.58 0.36 13.52
CA THR A 152 18.12 -0.91 13.02
C THR A 152 17.05 -1.61 12.19
N ARG A 153 17.42 -2.70 11.53
CA ARG A 153 16.48 -3.55 10.78
C ARG A 153 15.34 -4.09 11.65
N GLU A 154 15.58 -4.26 12.95
CA GLU A 154 14.60 -4.74 13.92
C GLU A 154 13.87 -3.61 14.64
N SER A 155 14.23 -2.34 14.40
CA SER A 155 13.47 -1.20 14.91
C SER A 155 12.17 -1.05 14.15
N THR A 156 11.15 -0.46 14.78
CA THR A 156 9.91 -0.08 14.11
C THR A 156 9.34 1.21 14.67
N ASN A 157 8.43 1.81 13.93
CA ASN A 157 7.54 2.89 14.33
C ASN A 157 6.27 2.83 13.50
N VAL A 158 5.38 3.82 13.62
CA VAL A 158 4.24 4.02 12.73
C VAL A 158 4.23 5.46 12.26
N HIS A 159 4.13 5.63 10.95
CA HIS A 159 3.73 6.85 10.28
C HIS A 159 2.24 6.77 9.92
N PHE A 160 1.50 7.82 10.20
CA PHE A 160 0.09 7.98 9.85
C PHE A 160 -0.03 8.83 8.59
N HIS A 161 0.17 8.20 7.45
CA HIS A 161 0.34 8.84 6.16
C HIS A 161 -0.90 9.65 5.74
N GLY A 162 -0.69 10.92 5.51
CA GLY A 162 -1.67 11.90 5.04
C GLY A 162 -2.40 12.66 6.15
N LEU A 163 -2.32 12.23 7.42
CA LEU A 163 -2.98 12.94 8.51
C LEU A 163 -2.24 14.24 8.90
N THR A 164 -3.01 15.27 9.22
CA THR A 164 -2.52 16.58 9.69
C THR A 164 -2.36 16.57 11.22
N ILE A 165 -1.45 15.73 11.73
CA ILE A 165 -1.19 15.57 13.17
C ILE A 165 0.22 16.04 13.53
N PRO A 166 0.49 16.46 14.80
CA PRO A 166 1.78 17.00 15.19
C PRO A 166 2.95 16.02 15.00
N PRO A 167 4.09 16.47 14.42
CA PRO A 167 5.31 15.67 14.29
C PRO A 167 6.10 15.64 15.60
N VAL A 168 5.50 15.13 16.65
CA VAL A 168 6.10 15.07 17.99
C VAL A 168 5.99 13.69 18.60
N CYS A 169 6.86 13.39 19.56
CA CYS A 169 6.85 12.14 20.31
C CYS A 169 5.44 11.73 20.74
N HIS A 170 5.11 10.46 20.64
CA HIS A 170 3.78 9.86 20.85
C HIS A 170 2.71 10.24 19.82
N GLN A 171 3.06 10.97 18.76
CA GLN A 171 2.17 11.29 17.65
C GLN A 171 2.81 10.83 16.33
N ASP A 172 3.22 11.71 15.40
CA ASP A 172 3.81 11.30 14.13
C ASP A 172 5.29 11.72 14.00
N ASP A 173 6.06 11.53 15.06
CA ASP A 173 7.52 11.79 15.05
C ASP A 173 8.28 10.60 14.46
N VAL A 174 8.36 10.53 13.14
CA VAL A 174 9.12 9.48 12.42
C VAL A 174 10.63 9.69 12.49
N LEU A 175 11.08 10.91 12.80
CA LEU A 175 12.50 11.25 12.87
C LEU A 175 13.21 10.63 14.08
N HIS A 176 12.50 10.60 15.22
CA HIS A 176 13.13 10.23 16.49
C HIS A 176 12.52 8.97 17.11
N THR A 177 11.33 8.55 16.67
CA THR A 177 10.67 7.36 17.23
C THR A 177 11.28 6.09 16.68
N SER A 178 11.93 5.33 17.56
CA SER A 178 12.58 4.05 17.26
C SER A 178 12.27 3.04 18.37
N ILE A 179 11.33 2.15 18.13
CA ILE A 179 10.88 1.12 19.08
C ILE A 179 11.68 -0.14 18.82
N GLN A 180 12.44 -0.59 19.83
CA GLN A 180 13.32 -1.77 19.72
C GLN A 180 12.60 -3.05 20.18
N PRO A 181 13.03 -4.24 19.70
CA PRO A 181 12.57 -5.50 20.27
C PRO A 181 12.86 -5.56 21.76
N GLY A 182 11.82 -5.90 22.55
CA GLY A 182 11.92 -5.99 24.01
C GLY A 182 11.77 -4.68 24.75
N ASP A 183 11.53 -3.57 24.06
CA ASP A 183 11.05 -2.35 24.70
C ASP A 183 9.64 -2.56 25.27
N LEU A 184 9.24 -1.69 26.20
CA LEU A 184 7.85 -1.63 26.60
C LEU A 184 6.98 -1.20 25.42
N PRO A 185 5.73 -1.68 25.32
CA PRO A 185 4.82 -1.24 24.26
C PRO A 185 4.74 0.29 24.23
N PHE A 186 4.88 0.83 23.02
CA PHE A 186 4.88 2.28 22.80
C PHE A 186 3.47 2.77 22.51
N GLU A 187 3.00 3.80 23.22
CA GLU A 187 1.69 4.39 23.03
C GLU A 187 1.77 5.61 22.11
N TYR A 188 1.11 5.55 20.95
CA TYR A 188 0.75 6.70 20.14
C TYR A 188 -0.55 7.27 20.66
N ARG A 189 -0.61 8.62 20.83
CA ARG A 189 -1.77 9.29 21.41
C ARG A 189 -1.98 10.67 20.79
N PHE A 190 -2.96 10.79 19.91
CA PHE A 190 -3.27 12.04 19.22
C PHE A 190 -4.76 12.15 18.91
N ARG A 191 -5.22 13.38 18.64
CA ARG A 191 -6.57 13.61 18.11
C ARG A 191 -6.53 13.77 16.61
N ILE A 192 -7.51 13.17 15.95
CA ILE A 192 -7.83 13.53 14.57
C ILE A 192 -8.33 14.97 14.58
N PRO A 193 -7.74 15.88 13.80
CA PRO A 193 -8.24 17.25 13.71
C PRO A 193 -9.73 17.29 13.33
N GLU A 194 -10.48 18.24 13.89
CA GLU A 194 -11.88 18.48 13.51
C GLU A 194 -12.00 18.90 12.02
N SER A 195 -10.91 19.46 11.48
CA SER A 195 -10.77 19.90 10.08
C SER A 195 -10.27 18.81 9.15
N GLU A 196 -9.89 17.63 9.68
CA GLU A 196 -9.34 16.57 8.83
C GLU A 196 -10.37 16.13 7.79
N PRO A 197 -10.03 16.12 6.50
CA PRO A 197 -10.94 15.68 5.45
C PRO A 197 -11.39 14.24 5.67
N PRO A 198 -12.68 13.91 5.43
CA PRO A 198 -13.14 12.54 5.48
C PRO A 198 -12.67 11.78 4.25
N GLY A 199 -11.98 10.66 4.45
CA GLY A 199 -11.43 9.89 3.33
C GLY A 199 -10.47 8.79 3.77
N LEU A 200 -9.73 8.26 2.80
CA LEU A 200 -8.82 7.15 2.97
C LEU A 200 -7.38 7.63 3.21
N TYR A 201 -6.87 7.30 4.36
CA TYR A 201 -5.50 7.42 4.84
C TYR A 201 -4.93 6.03 5.05
N TRP A 202 -3.67 5.92 5.49
CA TRP A 202 -3.07 4.63 5.79
C TRP A 202 -1.94 4.76 6.81
N TYR A 203 -1.44 3.64 7.31
CA TYR A 203 -0.35 3.60 8.28
C TYR A 203 0.68 2.57 7.87
N HIS A 204 1.96 2.89 8.13
CA HIS A 204 3.08 2.02 7.81
C HIS A 204 4.33 2.37 8.65
N PRO A 205 5.34 1.49 8.72
CA PRO A 205 6.61 1.83 9.37
C PRO A 205 7.38 2.85 8.52
N HIS A 206 8.15 3.69 9.20
CA HIS A 206 9.01 4.70 8.59
C HIS A 206 10.37 4.75 9.30
N ILE A 207 11.15 3.69 9.18
CA ILE A 207 12.45 3.52 9.81
C ILE A 207 13.55 3.80 8.80
N HIS A 208 14.32 4.86 9.00
CA HIS A 208 15.36 5.28 8.06
C HIS A 208 16.34 4.16 7.72
N GLY A 209 16.46 3.85 6.43
CA GLY A 209 17.30 2.82 5.88
C GLY A 209 16.72 1.40 5.97
N PHE A 210 15.52 1.22 6.49
CA PHE A 210 14.89 -0.09 6.67
C PHE A 210 13.37 -0.11 6.41
N THR A 211 12.79 1.00 5.94
CA THR A 211 11.36 1.11 5.63
C THR A 211 10.93 0.09 4.58
N LYS A 212 11.70 -0.03 3.50
CA LYS A 212 11.38 -0.90 2.37
C LYS A 212 11.20 -2.36 2.77
N GLU A 213 12.08 -2.88 3.64
CA GLU A 213 12.03 -4.29 4.04
C GLU A 213 10.72 -4.62 4.78
N GLN A 214 10.30 -3.76 5.69
CA GLN A 214 9.07 -3.94 6.44
C GLN A 214 7.84 -3.79 5.55
N MET A 215 7.88 -2.86 4.61
CA MET A 215 6.81 -2.62 3.66
C MET A 215 6.65 -3.75 2.63
N PHE A 216 7.73 -4.19 1.99
CA PHE A 216 7.69 -5.34 1.07
C PHE A 216 7.26 -6.63 1.77
N GLY A 217 7.54 -6.75 3.05
CA GLY A 217 7.04 -7.84 3.88
C GLY A 217 5.56 -7.75 4.22
N GLY A 218 4.91 -6.59 4.00
CA GLY A 218 3.47 -6.40 4.16
C GLY A 218 3.02 -5.52 5.34
N ALA A 219 3.94 -4.89 6.08
CA ALA A 219 3.61 -4.06 7.24
C ALA A 219 2.94 -2.74 6.82
N SER A 220 1.65 -2.75 6.56
CA SER A 220 0.85 -1.55 6.28
C SER A 220 -0.63 -1.83 6.50
N GLY A 221 -1.44 -0.80 6.77
CA GLY A 221 -2.88 -0.94 6.93
C GLY A 221 -3.62 0.37 6.60
N ALA A 222 -4.91 0.28 6.34
CA ALA A 222 -5.74 1.45 6.03
C ALA A 222 -6.19 2.18 7.29
N LEU A 223 -6.35 3.51 7.19
CA LEU A 223 -7.02 4.35 8.16
C LEU A 223 -8.09 5.15 7.42
N ILE A 224 -9.30 5.18 7.95
CA ILE A 224 -10.43 5.90 7.36
C ILE A 224 -10.91 6.95 8.34
N VAL A 225 -10.92 8.20 7.90
CA VAL A 225 -11.66 9.29 8.55
C VAL A 225 -13.06 9.29 7.96
N GLU A 226 -14.05 9.03 8.79
CA GLU A 226 -15.45 8.81 8.37
C GLU A 226 -16.14 10.10 7.93
N GLY A 227 -17.12 9.97 7.04
CA GLY A 227 -18.01 11.06 6.65
C GLY A 227 -17.88 11.53 5.20
N ILE A 228 -17.25 10.75 4.32
CA ILE A 228 -17.13 11.09 2.89
C ILE A 228 -18.51 11.29 2.23
N GLU A 229 -19.53 10.56 2.67
CA GLU A 229 -20.92 10.70 2.18
C GLU A 229 -21.53 12.05 2.51
N ARG A 230 -20.96 12.78 3.46
CA ARG A 230 -21.35 14.17 3.76
C ARG A 230 -20.75 15.15 2.77
N ALA A 231 -19.56 14.82 2.24
CA ALA A 231 -18.89 15.61 1.22
C ALA A 231 -19.41 15.30 -0.19
N ASP A 232 -19.72 14.03 -0.49
CA ASP A 232 -20.29 13.59 -1.76
C ASP A 232 -21.46 12.61 -1.53
N LYS A 233 -22.68 13.04 -1.82
CA LYS A 233 -23.89 12.24 -1.65
C LYS A 233 -24.00 11.07 -2.62
N ALA A 234 -23.23 11.04 -3.70
CA ALA A 234 -23.25 9.94 -4.66
C ALA A 234 -22.80 8.62 -4.02
N VAL A 235 -22.03 8.68 -2.91
CA VAL A 235 -21.58 7.49 -2.17
C VAL A 235 -22.50 7.12 -1.00
N ALA A 236 -23.51 7.93 -0.68
CA ALA A 236 -24.37 7.70 0.49
C ALA A 236 -25.06 6.33 0.42
N GLY A 237 -24.85 5.51 1.47
CA GLY A 237 -25.43 4.17 1.59
C GLY A 237 -24.87 3.12 0.64
N LEU A 238 -23.81 3.40 -0.12
CA LEU A 238 -23.16 2.38 -0.94
C LEU A 238 -22.43 1.36 -0.05
N PRO A 239 -22.40 0.08 -0.42
CA PRO A 239 -21.41 -0.86 0.10
C PRO A 239 -20.01 -0.37 -0.21
N GLU A 240 -19.08 -0.56 0.72
CA GLU A 240 -17.69 -0.10 0.52
C GLU A 240 -16.68 -1.24 0.62
N ARG A 241 -15.58 -1.12 -0.15
CA ARG A 241 -14.43 -2.02 -0.09
C ARG A 241 -13.16 -1.26 0.22
N VAL A 242 -12.32 -1.86 1.05
CA VAL A 242 -10.96 -1.38 1.30
C VAL A 242 -9.99 -2.33 0.61
N LEU A 243 -9.31 -1.82 -0.42
CA LEU A 243 -8.39 -2.58 -1.26
C LEU A 243 -6.98 -2.03 -1.10
N ILE A 244 -6.12 -2.78 -0.43
CA ILE A 244 -4.72 -2.41 -0.22
C ILE A 244 -3.86 -3.19 -1.19
N ILE A 245 -3.30 -2.51 -2.18
CA ILE A 245 -2.40 -3.10 -3.18
C ILE A 245 -0.98 -2.90 -2.67
N ARG A 246 -0.24 -4.01 -2.54
CA ARG A 246 1.16 -4.04 -2.07
C ARG A 246 2.03 -4.72 -3.10
N ASP A 247 3.25 -4.29 -3.20
CA ASP A 247 4.29 -5.04 -3.90
C ASP A 247 5.11 -5.89 -2.93
N GLN A 248 5.79 -6.86 -3.48
CA GLN A 248 6.66 -7.78 -2.78
C GLN A 248 7.71 -8.33 -3.74
N ASP A 249 8.77 -8.90 -3.22
CA ASP A 249 9.74 -9.59 -4.06
C ASP A 249 9.09 -10.68 -4.90
N LEU A 250 9.66 -10.91 -6.09
CA LEU A 250 9.11 -11.88 -7.03
C LEU A 250 9.05 -13.28 -6.41
N LEU A 251 7.87 -13.87 -6.37
CA LEU A 251 7.69 -15.26 -5.91
C LEU A 251 8.37 -16.26 -6.85
N ASN A 252 8.45 -15.92 -8.15
CA ASN A 252 9.03 -16.76 -9.18
C ASN A 252 10.13 -16.01 -9.97
N PRO A 253 11.24 -15.61 -9.31
CA PRO A 253 12.25 -14.74 -9.94
C PRO A 253 12.91 -15.35 -11.20
N ASN A 254 12.95 -16.68 -11.29
CA ASN A 254 13.56 -17.41 -12.39
C ASN A 254 12.54 -17.96 -13.41
N ALA A 255 11.25 -17.62 -13.28
CA ALA A 255 10.24 -18.08 -14.21
C ALA A 255 10.49 -17.51 -15.63
N PRO A 256 10.34 -18.34 -16.69
CA PRO A 256 10.35 -17.82 -18.04
C PRO A 256 9.11 -16.96 -18.29
N PRO A 257 9.16 -16.02 -19.26
CA PRO A 257 7.99 -15.27 -19.69
C PRO A 257 6.82 -16.17 -20.04
N SER A 258 5.60 -15.71 -19.79
CA SER A 258 4.39 -16.41 -20.21
C SER A 258 4.39 -16.59 -21.72
N LYS A 259 3.90 -17.75 -22.20
CA LYS A 259 3.79 -18.03 -23.64
C LYS A 259 2.85 -17.07 -24.38
N SER A 260 1.99 -16.38 -23.65
CA SER A 260 1.06 -15.39 -24.19
C SER A 260 1.66 -13.98 -24.30
N GLU A 261 2.83 -13.75 -23.69
CA GLU A 261 3.49 -12.45 -23.77
C GLU A 261 4.22 -12.26 -25.10
N PRO A 262 4.20 -11.04 -25.66
CA PRO A 262 5.07 -10.70 -26.78
C PRO A 262 6.54 -10.89 -26.41
N VAL A 263 7.37 -11.25 -27.39
CA VAL A 263 8.82 -11.31 -27.20
C VAL A 263 9.32 -9.89 -26.90
N VAL A 264 9.78 -9.67 -25.69
CA VAL A 264 10.42 -8.40 -25.29
C VAL A 264 11.92 -8.43 -25.63
N PRO A 265 12.52 -7.26 -25.89
CA PRO A 265 13.96 -7.13 -25.98
C PRO A 265 14.65 -7.71 -24.73
N LYS A 266 15.98 -7.95 -24.82
CA LYS A 266 16.76 -8.45 -23.70
C LYS A 266 16.41 -7.65 -22.44
N MET A 267 15.99 -8.38 -21.41
CA MET A 267 15.72 -7.79 -20.12
C MET A 267 16.99 -7.10 -19.61
N LEU A 268 16.82 -5.85 -19.22
CA LEU A 268 17.83 -5.07 -18.54
C LEU A 268 17.45 -5.03 -17.04
N PHE A 269 18.44 -4.76 -16.22
CA PHE A 269 18.23 -4.43 -14.83
C PHE A 269 18.40 -2.92 -14.67
N ASP A 270 17.60 -2.33 -13.82
CA ASP A 270 17.81 -0.97 -13.36
C ASP A 270 19.02 -0.90 -12.41
N ARG A 271 19.21 0.25 -11.78
CA ARG A 271 20.37 0.50 -10.94
C ARG A 271 20.32 -0.24 -9.61
N ASP A 272 19.13 -0.55 -9.14
CA ASP A 272 18.87 -1.23 -7.87
C ASP A 272 18.86 -2.75 -8.01
N GLY A 273 18.93 -3.24 -9.25
CA GLY A 273 19.02 -4.66 -9.60
C GLY A 273 17.68 -5.29 -9.93
N ASP A 274 16.60 -4.50 -9.99
CA ASP A 274 15.28 -4.93 -10.39
C ASP A 274 15.13 -4.98 -11.93
N ALA A 275 14.01 -5.46 -12.43
CA ALA A 275 13.76 -5.50 -13.86
C ALA A 275 13.46 -4.09 -14.39
N ALA A 276 14.34 -3.57 -15.25
CA ALA A 276 14.22 -2.23 -15.80
C ALA A 276 13.05 -2.11 -16.80
N ASN A 277 12.50 -0.91 -16.90
CA ASN A 277 11.41 -0.58 -17.82
C ASN A 277 11.75 -0.94 -19.27
N THR A 278 10.93 -1.78 -19.87
CA THR A 278 11.11 -2.21 -21.26
C THR A 278 10.55 -1.22 -22.29
N GLY A 279 9.75 -0.25 -21.85
CA GLY A 279 8.99 0.65 -22.71
C GLY A 279 7.91 -0.04 -23.56
N THR A 280 7.69 -1.34 -23.38
CA THR A 280 6.76 -2.14 -24.19
C THR A 280 5.44 -2.41 -23.49
N GLY A 281 5.38 -2.24 -22.17
CA GLY A 281 4.26 -2.63 -21.32
C GLY A 281 4.18 -4.13 -21.02
N PHE A 282 5.25 -4.87 -21.34
CA PHE A 282 5.37 -6.31 -21.13
C PHE A 282 6.73 -6.65 -20.51
N GLY A 283 6.90 -7.92 -20.19
CA GLY A 283 8.12 -8.45 -19.61
C GLY A 283 8.00 -8.67 -18.11
N LYS A 284 9.09 -9.15 -17.54
CA LYS A 284 9.19 -9.42 -16.11
C LYS A 284 9.05 -8.11 -15.33
N PRO A 285 8.16 -8.03 -14.33
CA PRO A 285 8.04 -6.84 -13.48
C PRO A 285 9.22 -6.74 -12.51
N ALA A 286 9.43 -5.57 -11.92
CA ALA A 286 10.36 -5.41 -10.81
C ALA A 286 9.88 -6.17 -9.57
N LYS A 287 8.62 -6.02 -9.22
CA LYS A 287 7.99 -6.69 -8.05
C LYS A 287 6.69 -7.39 -8.43
N ASP A 288 6.31 -8.42 -7.68
CA ASP A 288 4.96 -8.98 -7.72
C ASP A 288 4.00 -8.10 -6.93
N LEU A 289 2.70 -8.17 -7.29
CA LEU A 289 1.65 -7.45 -6.56
C LEU A 289 0.78 -8.41 -5.75
N SER A 290 0.15 -7.87 -4.73
CA SER A 290 -0.93 -8.51 -4.00
C SER A 290 -2.07 -7.50 -3.74
N ILE A 291 -3.30 -8.01 -3.58
CA ILE A 291 -4.46 -7.22 -3.19
C ILE A 291 -5.05 -7.82 -1.92
N ASN A 292 -5.09 -7.06 -0.83
CA ASN A 292 -5.41 -7.55 0.52
C ASN A 292 -4.68 -8.88 0.82
N PHE A 293 -3.38 -8.91 0.54
CA PHE A 293 -2.48 -10.07 0.67
C PHE A 293 -2.71 -11.25 -0.29
N VAL A 294 -3.75 -11.24 -1.14
CA VAL A 294 -3.89 -12.25 -2.19
C VAL A 294 -2.86 -11.99 -3.27
N PRO A 295 -1.85 -12.85 -3.46
CA PRO A 295 -0.76 -12.57 -4.38
C PRO A 295 -1.17 -12.77 -5.83
N VAL A 296 -0.58 -11.96 -6.72
CA VAL A 296 -0.78 -11.97 -8.18
C VAL A 296 0.59 -12.05 -8.87
N PRO A 297 1.26 -13.20 -8.80
CA PRO A 297 2.65 -13.32 -9.19
C PRO A 297 2.86 -13.43 -10.69
N TYR A 298 4.03 -12.97 -11.14
CA TYR A 298 4.60 -13.25 -12.45
C TYR A 298 4.89 -14.76 -12.58
N PRO A 299 4.77 -15.38 -13.79
CA PRO A 299 4.50 -14.76 -15.08
C PRO A 299 3.02 -14.73 -15.50
N ASP A 300 2.16 -15.47 -14.84
CA ASP A 300 0.79 -15.69 -15.31
C ASP A 300 -0.22 -14.69 -14.73
N TYR A 301 0.18 -13.91 -13.73
CA TYR A 301 -0.65 -12.92 -13.03
C TYR A 301 -2.04 -13.47 -12.70
N PHE A 302 -2.07 -14.65 -12.06
CA PHE A 302 -3.32 -15.31 -11.69
C PHE A 302 -4.11 -14.40 -10.75
N PRO A 303 -5.24 -13.82 -11.21
CA PRO A 303 -5.86 -12.72 -10.50
C PRO A 303 -6.56 -13.20 -9.21
N ALA A 304 -6.58 -12.34 -8.20
CA ALA A 304 -7.47 -12.46 -7.04
C ALA A 304 -8.94 -12.43 -7.49
N VAL A 305 -9.88 -12.72 -6.60
CA VAL A 305 -11.31 -12.71 -6.92
C VAL A 305 -12.03 -11.65 -6.08
N ILE A 306 -12.76 -10.76 -6.75
CA ILE A 306 -13.72 -9.85 -6.12
C ILE A 306 -15.12 -10.29 -6.52
N GLU A 307 -15.99 -10.55 -5.54
CA GLU A 307 -17.39 -10.92 -5.78
C GLU A 307 -18.29 -9.70 -5.66
N MET A 308 -19.20 -9.54 -6.62
CA MET A 308 -20.20 -8.45 -6.66
C MET A 308 -21.57 -8.99 -7.07
N LYS A 309 -22.62 -8.33 -6.66
CA LYS A 309 -23.95 -8.56 -7.25
C LYS A 309 -24.04 -7.92 -8.65
N PRO A 310 -24.90 -8.43 -9.56
CA PRO A 310 -25.06 -7.83 -10.88
C PRO A 310 -25.47 -6.36 -10.79
N GLU A 311 -24.79 -5.49 -11.56
CA GLU A 311 -25.06 -4.04 -11.65
C GLU A 311 -24.94 -3.28 -10.31
N GLU A 312 -24.42 -3.91 -9.26
CA GLU A 312 -24.20 -3.30 -7.95
C GLU A 312 -23.20 -2.16 -8.04
N GLN A 313 -23.51 -1.04 -7.40
CA GLN A 313 -22.56 0.04 -7.20
C GLN A 313 -21.91 -0.09 -5.84
N GLN A 314 -20.59 0.05 -5.78
CA GLN A 314 -19.79 0.03 -4.56
C GLN A 314 -18.83 1.21 -4.56
N LEU A 315 -18.53 1.73 -3.38
CA LEU A 315 -17.38 2.61 -3.16
C LEU A 315 -16.14 1.74 -2.95
N TRP A 316 -15.13 1.90 -3.79
CA TRP A 316 -13.83 1.27 -3.60
C TRP A 316 -12.83 2.29 -3.08
N ARG A 317 -12.22 1.98 -1.95
CA ARG A 317 -11.16 2.74 -1.30
C ARG A 317 -9.85 2.02 -1.54
N VAL A 318 -9.00 2.54 -2.41
CA VAL A 318 -7.79 1.88 -2.87
C VAL A 318 -6.55 2.61 -2.38
N VAL A 319 -5.68 1.88 -1.67
CA VAL A 319 -4.34 2.34 -1.29
C VAL A 319 -3.32 1.70 -2.21
N ASN A 320 -2.45 2.48 -2.83
CA ASN A 320 -1.20 1.98 -3.36
C ASN A 320 -0.14 1.93 -2.25
N ALA A 321 -0.12 0.85 -1.49
CA ALA A 321 0.85 0.59 -0.43
C ALA A 321 2.12 -0.12 -0.95
N SER A 322 2.45 0.08 -2.21
CA SER A 322 3.66 -0.43 -2.83
C SER A 322 4.88 0.41 -2.44
N GLY A 323 6.04 -0.23 -2.38
CA GLY A 323 7.31 0.46 -2.13
C GLY A 323 7.90 1.11 -3.37
N ILE A 324 7.71 0.50 -4.56
CA ILE A 324 8.24 1.03 -5.82
C ILE A 324 7.25 0.97 -6.99
N THR A 325 6.20 0.16 -6.92
CA THR A 325 5.32 -0.08 -8.05
C THR A 325 4.28 1.02 -8.23
N TYR A 326 4.28 1.65 -9.40
CA TYR A 326 3.25 2.58 -9.83
C TYR A 326 2.01 1.83 -10.34
N LEU A 327 0.83 2.33 -10.03
CA LEU A 327 -0.42 1.75 -10.51
C LEU A 327 -1.10 2.68 -11.52
N ASN A 328 -1.69 2.09 -12.55
CA ASN A 328 -2.60 2.74 -13.49
C ASN A 328 -3.84 1.86 -13.64
N LEU A 329 -4.80 2.06 -12.74
CA LEU A 329 -5.93 1.18 -12.53
C LEU A 329 -7.00 1.37 -13.61
N GLU A 330 -7.50 0.26 -14.15
CA GLU A 330 -8.64 0.21 -15.04
C GLU A 330 -9.56 -0.97 -14.66
N VAL A 331 -10.85 -0.82 -14.92
CA VAL A 331 -11.82 -1.93 -14.86
C VAL A 331 -12.29 -2.24 -16.28
N LEU A 332 -12.24 -3.53 -16.64
CA LEU A 332 -12.61 -4.02 -17.95
C LEU A 332 -13.78 -5.00 -17.85
N PHE A 333 -14.82 -4.87 -18.70
CA PHE A 333 -15.82 -5.91 -18.91
C PHE A 333 -15.60 -6.54 -20.29
N GLY A 334 -15.11 -7.78 -20.30
CA GLY A 334 -14.52 -8.35 -21.49
C GLY A 334 -13.31 -7.52 -21.95
N HIS A 335 -13.42 -6.82 -23.08
CA HIS A 335 -12.39 -5.91 -23.60
C HIS A 335 -12.78 -4.43 -23.47
N THR A 336 -13.94 -4.15 -22.90
CA THR A 336 -14.47 -2.77 -22.80
C THR A 336 -14.07 -2.15 -21.48
N ARG A 337 -13.36 -1.02 -21.55
CA ARG A 337 -12.98 -0.21 -20.40
C ARG A 337 -14.23 0.42 -19.78
N GLN A 338 -14.33 0.36 -18.46
CA GLN A 338 -15.40 0.98 -17.69
C GLN A 338 -14.94 2.33 -17.16
N THR A 339 -15.91 3.18 -16.81
CA THR A 339 -15.61 4.42 -16.07
C THR A 339 -15.58 4.14 -14.57
N LEU A 340 -14.69 4.84 -13.89
CA LEU A 340 -14.51 4.87 -12.45
C LEU A 340 -14.95 6.25 -11.97
N GLY A 341 -15.87 6.31 -11.03
CA GLY A 341 -16.39 7.57 -10.50
C GLY A 341 -15.52 8.07 -9.34
N LEU A 342 -14.46 8.83 -9.63
CA LEU A 342 -13.58 9.39 -8.61
C LEU A 342 -14.37 10.34 -7.69
N VAL A 343 -14.22 10.17 -6.37
CA VAL A 343 -14.87 10.99 -5.34
C VAL A 343 -13.88 11.58 -4.34
N ALA A 344 -12.70 10.97 -4.18
CA ALA A 344 -11.62 11.50 -3.35
C ALA A 344 -10.25 11.04 -3.84
N MET A 345 -9.22 11.82 -3.56
CA MET A 345 -7.81 11.51 -3.77
C MET A 345 -7.02 11.85 -2.52
N ASP A 346 -6.09 10.98 -2.13
CA ASP A 346 -5.21 11.14 -0.98
C ASP A 346 -5.92 11.55 0.33
N GLY A 347 -7.13 10.99 0.56
CA GLY A 347 -7.96 11.27 1.73
C GLY A 347 -8.82 12.53 1.61
N VAL A 348 -8.68 13.31 0.53
CA VAL A 348 -9.41 14.56 0.34
C VAL A 348 -10.54 14.40 -0.67
N PRO A 349 -11.81 14.61 -0.29
CA PRO A 349 -12.94 14.58 -1.22
C PRO A 349 -12.80 15.63 -2.33
N LEU A 350 -13.40 15.35 -3.48
CA LEU A 350 -13.49 16.32 -4.57
C LEU A 350 -14.17 17.60 -4.09
N ASN A 351 -13.65 18.72 -4.51
CA ASN A 351 -14.17 20.03 -4.10
C ASN A 351 -14.12 21.04 -5.24
N GLU A 352 -14.92 22.08 -5.14
CA GLU A 352 -14.80 23.25 -5.98
C GLU A 352 -14.45 24.45 -5.11
N ASN A 353 -13.23 24.94 -5.27
CA ASN A 353 -12.72 26.08 -4.51
C ASN A 353 -12.84 25.91 -2.99
N GLY A 354 -12.61 24.68 -2.50
CA GLY A 354 -12.70 24.33 -1.09
C GLY A 354 -14.11 24.05 -0.57
N LEU A 355 -15.10 24.02 -1.44
CA LEU A 355 -16.47 23.59 -1.08
C LEU A 355 -16.68 22.16 -1.53
N PRO A 356 -17.16 21.27 -0.67
CA PRO A 356 -17.56 19.91 -1.06
C PRO A 356 -18.53 19.97 -2.24
N ARG A 357 -18.30 19.12 -3.22
CA ARG A 357 -19.16 19.03 -4.40
C ARG A 357 -19.90 17.70 -4.42
N ASP A 358 -21.21 17.74 -4.63
CA ASP A 358 -21.99 16.61 -5.14
C ASP A 358 -21.57 16.32 -6.59
N PHE A 359 -20.30 15.95 -6.80
CA PHE A 359 -19.73 15.79 -8.12
C PHE A 359 -18.82 14.58 -8.18
N VAL A 360 -19.10 13.68 -9.08
CA VAL A 360 -18.29 12.50 -9.39
C VAL A 360 -17.47 12.78 -10.64
N ASP A 361 -16.15 12.68 -10.57
CA ASP A 361 -15.28 12.80 -11.73
C ASP A 361 -15.11 11.43 -12.40
N TRP A 362 -15.76 11.24 -13.54
CA TRP A 362 -15.78 9.98 -14.26
C TRP A 362 -14.54 9.81 -15.13
N GLN A 363 -13.61 9.00 -14.66
CA GLN A 363 -12.34 8.68 -15.31
C GLN A 363 -12.38 7.27 -15.92
N THR A 364 -11.56 7.02 -16.94
CA THR A 364 -11.40 5.67 -17.51
C THR A 364 -10.22 4.91 -16.93
N HIS A 365 -9.36 5.58 -16.19
CA HIS A 365 -8.22 5.02 -15.49
C HIS A 365 -7.83 5.95 -14.34
N LEU A 366 -7.14 5.41 -13.34
CA LEU A 366 -6.65 6.17 -12.19
C LEU A 366 -5.17 5.83 -11.98
N GLY A 367 -4.31 6.84 -12.13
CA GLY A 367 -2.88 6.75 -11.86
C GLY A 367 -2.60 6.98 -10.38
N LEU A 368 -1.93 6.02 -9.73
CA LEU A 368 -1.57 6.10 -8.31
C LEU A 368 -0.07 5.83 -8.14
N PRO A 369 0.74 6.83 -7.82
CA PRO A 369 2.10 6.59 -7.34
C PRO A 369 2.12 5.75 -6.07
N PRO A 370 3.25 5.14 -5.69
CA PRO A 370 3.44 4.60 -4.35
C PRO A 370 3.05 5.62 -3.28
N GLY A 371 2.29 5.20 -2.27
CA GLY A 371 1.76 6.06 -1.21
C GLY A 371 0.41 6.71 -1.49
N ALA A 372 0.00 6.87 -2.74
CA ALA A 372 -1.26 7.53 -3.10
C ALA A 372 -2.49 6.68 -2.83
N ARG A 373 -3.65 7.35 -2.66
CA ARG A 373 -4.95 6.72 -2.41
C ARG A 373 -6.00 7.32 -3.32
N ALA A 374 -6.94 6.47 -3.77
CA ALA A 374 -8.12 6.93 -4.50
C ALA A 374 -9.38 6.27 -3.96
N GLU A 375 -10.46 7.04 -3.94
CA GLU A 375 -11.78 6.55 -3.58
C GLU A 375 -12.73 6.80 -4.77
N PHE A 376 -13.35 5.73 -5.25
CA PHE A 376 -14.13 5.83 -6.48
C PHE A 376 -15.28 4.84 -6.52
N ILE A 377 -16.35 5.22 -7.21
CA ILE A 377 -17.53 4.39 -7.44
C ILE A 377 -17.23 3.42 -8.59
N VAL A 378 -17.48 2.13 -8.35
CA VAL A 378 -17.44 1.07 -9.35
C VAL A 378 -18.82 0.48 -9.51
N LYS A 379 -19.26 0.27 -10.76
CA LYS A 379 -20.45 -0.50 -11.08
C LYS A 379 -20.07 -1.91 -11.48
N GLY A 380 -20.66 -2.91 -10.84
CA GLY A 380 -20.44 -4.32 -11.16
C GLY A 380 -20.94 -4.69 -12.56
N PRO A 381 -20.38 -5.76 -13.16
CA PRO A 381 -20.84 -6.28 -14.45
C PRO A 381 -22.30 -6.76 -14.41
N SER A 382 -22.93 -6.82 -15.56
CA SER A 382 -24.25 -7.46 -15.70
C SER A 382 -24.18 -8.97 -15.47
N ALA A 383 -25.29 -9.60 -15.13
CA ALA A 383 -25.36 -11.04 -14.90
C ALA A 383 -24.78 -11.84 -16.09
N GLY A 384 -23.89 -12.77 -15.80
CA GLY A 384 -23.22 -13.61 -16.80
C GLY A 384 -22.01 -12.96 -17.47
N VAL A 385 -21.67 -11.71 -17.13
CA VAL A 385 -20.45 -11.03 -17.56
C VAL A 385 -19.44 -11.04 -16.41
N SER A 386 -18.17 -11.27 -16.69
CA SER A 386 -17.09 -11.10 -15.73
C SER A 386 -16.31 -9.82 -16.01
N GLY A 387 -15.87 -9.17 -14.94
CA GLY A 387 -14.96 -8.02 -15.03
C GLY A 387 -13.54 -8.40 -14.68
N LEU A 388 -12.64 -7.46 -14.90
CA LEU A 388 -11.23 -7.57 -14.54
C LEU A 388 -10.73 -6.20 -14.05
N LEU A 389 -10.22 -6.14 -12.83
CA LEU A 389 -9.41 -5.03 -12.35
C LEU A 389 -7.98 -5.26 -12.84
N VAL A 390 -7.41 -4.30 -13.50
CA VAL A 390 -6.05 -4.36 -14.04
C VAL A 390 -5.25 -3.13 -13.65
N THR A 391 -3.92 -3.24 -13.60
CA THR A 391 -3.04 -2.09 -13.73
C THR A 391 -2.41 -2.11 -15.12
N LYS A 392 -2.42 -0.96 -15.78
CA LYS A 392 -1.77 -0.77 -17.08
C LYS A 392 -0.34 -0.32 -16.85
N THR A 393 0.49 -0.56 -17.86
CA THR A 393 1.90 -0.15 -17.79
C THR A 393 2.04 1.33 -17.44
N VAL A 394 3.05 1.61 -16.62
CA VAL A 394 3.52 2.96 -16.34
C VAL A 394 4.91 3.13 -16.95
N ASN A 395 5.14 4.26 -17.59
CA ASN A 395 6.45 4.58 -18.12
C ASN A 395 7.29 5.26 -17.04
N THR A 396 8.06 4.47 -16.34
CA THR A 396 8.92 4.90 -15.24
C THR A 396 10.22 5.55 -15.70
N GLY A 397 10.49 5.57 -16.99
CA GLY A 397 11.73 6.11 -17.57
C GLY A 397 12.75 5.03 -17.91
N PRO A 398 13.87 5.42 -18.55
CA PRO A 398 14.89 4.45 -19.00
C PRO A 398 15.63 3.74 -17.88
N SER A 399 15.67 4.33 -16.69
CA SER A 399 16.37 3.77 -15.52
C SER A 399 15.41 3.30 -14.43
N GLY A 400 14.10 3.49 -14.60
CA GLY A 400 13.11 3.07 -13.63
C GLY A 400 12.65 1.64 -13.86
N GLU A 401 11.92 1.10 -12.91
CA GLU A 401 11.46 -0.27 -12.81
C GLU A 401 10.42 -0.61 -13.89
N ASN A 402 10.35 -1.90 -14.23
CA ASN A 402 9.35 -2.36 -15.18
C ASN A 402 8.00 -2.59 -14.51
N ASP A 403 7.05 -1.71 -14.80
CA ASP A 403 5.65 -1.83 -14.41
C ASP A 403 4.79 -2.23 -15.62
N PRO A 404 4.71 -3.53 -15.97
CA PRO A 404 3.99 -4.01 -17.14
C PRO A 404 2.47 -4.06 -16.89
N ASN A 405 1.70 -4.29 -17.96
CA ASN A 405 0.28 -4.57 -17.86
C ASN A 405 0.03 -5.84 -17.04
N ARG A 406 -0.81 -5.77 -16.00
CA ARG A 406 -1.11 -6.90 -15.12
C ARG A 406 -2.59 -6.96 -14.74
N ALA A 407 -3.15 -8.19 -14.71
CA ALA A 407 -4.41 -8.42 -14.03
C ALA A 407 -4.16 -8.36 -12.51
N LEU A 408 -5.09 -7.79 -11.75
CA LEU A 408 -5.05 -7.74 -10.28
C LEU A 408 -6.16 -8.60 -9.69
N ALA A 409 -7.40 -8.40 -10.12
CA ALA A 409 -8.53 -9.18 -9.63
C ALA A 409 -9.55 -9.42 -10.73
N LYS A 410 -10.12 -10.63 -10.72
CA LYS A 410 -11.30 -10.97 -11.50
C LYS A 410 -12.55 -10.58 -10.73
N ILE A 411 -13.41 -9.77 -11.35
CA ILE A 411 -14.71 -9.41 -10.79
C ILE A 411 -15.73 -10.48 -11.23
N MET A 412 -16.15 -11.31 -10.28
CA MET A 412 -17.13 -12.36 -10.48
C MET A 412 -18.50 -11.89 -10.02
N VAL A 413 -19.53 -12.17 -10.82
CA VAL A 413 -20.89 -11.70 -10.55
C VAL A 413 -21.77 -12.86 -10.15
N SER A 414 -22.40 -12.74 -8.98
CA SER A 414 -23.39 -13.65 -8.46
C SER A 414 -24.50 -12.89 -7.74
N LYS A 415 -25.75 -13.35 -7.88
CA LYS A 415 -26.85 -12.80 -7.08
C LYS A 415 -26.69 -13.04 -5.58
N ASP A 416 -25.94 -14.08 -5.23
CA ASP A 416 -25.66 -14.49 -3.85
C ASP A 416 -24.29 -13.98 -3.37
N ALA A 417 -23.63 -13.09 -4.13
CA ALA A 417 -22.39 -12.48 -3.70
C ALA A 417 -22.59 -11.76 -2.36
N PRO A 418 -21.69 -11.94 -1.40
CA PRO A 418 -21.77 -11.23 -0.13
C PRO A 418 -21.65 -9.73 -0.40
N GLU A 419 -22.54 -8.96 0.22
CA GLU A 419 -22.45 -7.50 0.20
C GLU A 419 -21.37 -7.07 1.20
N PRO A 420 -20.39 -6.28 0.78
CA PRO A 420 -19.43 -5.73 1.74
C PRO A 420 -20.17 -4.84 2.76
N PRO A 421 -19.61 -4.64 3.95
CA PRO A 421 -20.20 -3.75 4.93
C PRO A 421 -20.33 -2.33 4.35
N SER A 422 -21.33 -1.58 4.80
CA SER A 422 -21.46 -0.15 4.51
C SER A 422 -21.62 0.60 5.83
N GLU A 423 -20.76 1.56 6.04
CA GLU A 423 -20.85 2.50 7.16
C GLU A 423 -21.30 3.89 6.68
N LEU A 424 -21.47 4.04 5.37
CA LEU A 424 -21.88 5.30 4.75
C LEU A 424 -23.35 5.59 5.05
N ALA A 425 -23.62 6.72 5.69
CA ALA A 425 -24.99 7.11 6.01
C ALA A 425 -25.82 7.30 4.73
N ALA A 426 -27.01 6.69 4.70
CA ALA A 426 -27.92 6.82 3.55
C ALA A 426 -28.55 8.23 3.43
N SER A 427 -28.54 9.00 4.51
CA SER A 427 -29.07 10.37 4.57
C SER A 427 -28.14 11.28 5.37
N PRO A 428 -26.96 11.61 4.81
CA PRO A 428 -25.93 12.35 5.53
C PRO A 428 -26.34 13.80 5.78
N GLN A 429 -25.88 14.36 6.90
CA GLN A 429 -25.92 15.79 7.13
C GLN A 429 -24.79 16.47 6.34
N PRO A 430 -24.98 17.69 5.83
CA PRO A 430 -23.92 18.41 5.12
C PRO A 430 -22.73 18.67 6.04
N PRO A 431 -21.50 18.70 5.50
CA PRO A 431 -20.31 18.99 6.28
C PRO A 431 -20.35 20.43 6.82
N PRO A 432 -19.64 20.73 7.90
CA PRO A 432 -19.47 22.10 8.38
C PRO A 432 -18.77 22.95 7.31
N ALA A 433 -19.08 24.24 7.28
CA ALA A 433 -18.41 25.18 6.38
C ALA A 433 -16.92 25.28 6.71
N LEU A 434 -16.09 25.38 5.68
CA LEU A 434 -14.65 25.59 5.85
C LEU A 434 -14.38 26.87 6.64
N GLN A 435 -13.48 26.77 7.61
CA GLN A 435 -13.06 27.89 8.47
C GLN A 435 -11.96 28.75 7.83
N VAL A 436 -11.27 28.22 6.82
CA VAL A 436 -10.11 28.86 6.18
C VAL A 436 -10.36 29.11 4.68
N PRO A 437 -9.80 30.18 4.08
CA PRO A 437 -9.92 30.41 2.64
C PRO A 437 -9.37 29.23 1.83
N TRP A 438 -9.99 28.96 0.69
CA TRP A 438 -9.50 27.96 -0.25
C TRP A 438 -8.05 28.20 -0.65
N LEU A 439 -7.21 27.17 -0.59
CA LEU A 439 -5.77 27.25 -0.84
C LEU A 439 -5.44 27.92 -2.18
N GLY A 440 -6.20 27.60 -3.23
CA GLY A 440 -6.03 28.21 -4.55
C GLY A 440 -6.31 29.71 -4.61
N SER A 441 -7.05 30.28 -3.64
CA SER A 441 -7.34 31.72 -3.55
C SER A 441 -6.30 32.52 -2.77
N VAL A 442 -5.36 31.85 -2.08
CA VAL A 442 -4.34 32.49 -1.24
C VAL A 442 -3.06 32.68 -2.05
N ALA A 443 -2.55 33.91 -2.07
CA ALA A 443 -1.28 34.20 -2.72
C ALA A 443 -0.12 33.57 -1.94
N PRO A 444 0.84 32.89 -2.61
CA PRO A 444 1.99 32.32 -1.94
C PRO A 444 2.91 33.43 -1.42
N THR A 445 3.46 33.24 -0.24
CA THR A 445 4.44 34.16 0.37
C THR A 445 5.83 33.98 -0.23
N ARG A 446 6.12 32.80 -0.81
CA ARG A 446 7.41 32.44 -1.38
C ARG A 446 7.24 31.38 -2.45
N THR A 447 8.21 31.32 -3.38
CA THR A 447 8.41 30.20 -4.28
C THR A 447 9.75 29.56 -3.96
N ARG A 448 9.78 28.22 -3.83
CA ARG A 448 10.99 27.41 -3.69
C ARG A 448 11.18 26.51 -4.89
N LYS A 449 12.42 26.12 -5.13
CA LYS A 449 12.79 25.13 -6.12
C LYS A 449 13.56 23.99 -5.45
N LEU A 450 13.16 22.75 -5.76
CA LEU A 450 13.83 21.54 -5.33
C LEU A 450 14.04 20.64 -6.55
N TYR A 451 14.94 19.69 -6.45
CA TYR A 451 15.11 18.70 -7.51
C TYR A 451 15.54 17.35 -6.99
N PHE A 452 15.04 16.32 -7.65
CA PHE A 452 15.54 14.95 -7.56
C PHE A 452 16.78 14.79 -8.44
N SER A 453 17.78 14.05 -7.95
CA SER A 453 18.94 13.67 -8.73
C SER A 453 19.58 12.41 -8.18
N GLU A 454 20.31 11.71 -9.03
CA GLU A 454 20.99 10.47 -8.75
C GLU A 454 22.43 10.54 -9.20
N LYS A 455 23.29 9.78 -8.55
CA LYS A 455 24.69 9.70 -8.88
C LYS A 455 25.23 8.30 -8.66
N LEU A 456 25.79 7.68 -9.70
CA LEU A 456 26.53 6.44 -9.56
C LEU A 456 27.80 6.66 -8.72
N LEU A 457 28.08 5.75 -7.79
CA LEU A 457 29.32 5.77 -7.01
C LEU A 457 30.55 5.62 -7.91
N ASP A 458 30.49 4.74 -8.91
CA ASP A 458 31.48 4.66 -10.00
C ASP A 458 30.79 4.99 -11.34
N PRO A 459 31.03 6.18 -11.91
CA PRO A 459 30.43 6.59 -13.18
C PRO A 459 30.81 5.71 -14.38
N ASN A 460 31.85 4.86 -14.26
CA ASN A 460 32.30 3.97 -15.31
C ASN A 460 31.66 2.58 -15.23
N ASP A 461 31.01 2.26 -14.11
CA ASP A 461 30.26 1.01 -13.92
C ASP A 461 28.75 1.30 -13.85
N PRO A 462 27.97 0.96 -14.88
CA PRO A 462 26.52 1.18 -14.88
C PRO A 462 25.79 0.34 -13.82
N ASN A 463 26.44 -0.67 -13.24
CA ASN A 463 25.90 -1.47 -12.15
C ASN A 463 26.42 -1.02 -10.78
N SER A 464 27.09 0.11 -10.72
CA SER A 464 27.55 0.70 -9.45
C SER A 464 26.34 1.10 -8.61
N ALA A 465 26.48 1.04 -7.29
CA ALA A 465 25.48 1.55 -6.37
C ALA A 465 25.19 3.03 -6.65
N THR A 466 23.95 3.43 -6.46
CA THR A 466 23.44 4.78 -6.71
C THR A 466 23.25 5.52 -5.41
N GLU A 467 23.66 6.78 -5.40
CA GLU A 467 23.34 7.74 -4.35
C GLU A 467 22.13 8.57 -4.81
N PHE A 468 21.12 8.69 -3.94
CA PHE A 468 19.86 9.36 -4.21
C PHE A 468 19.75 10.68 -3.45
N TYR A 469 19.25 11.73 -4.11
CA TYR A 469 19.20 13.07 -3.53
C TYR A 469 17.89 13.80 -3.86
N ILE A 470 17.31 14.47 -2.86
CA ILE A 470 16.39 15.57 -3.05
C ILE A 470 17.05 16.84 -2.51
N THR A 471 17.22 17.83 -3.36
CA THR A 471 18.06 19.00 -3.05
C THR A 471 17.26 20.29 -3.23
N VAL A 472 17.33 21.18 -2.26
CA VAL A 472 16.81 22.55 -2.39
C VAL A 472 17.78 23.35 -3.26
N ASP A 473 17.27 24.08 -4.24
CA ASP A 473 18.09 24.86 -5.17
C ASP A 473 19.01 25.85 -4.43
N GLY A 474 20.28 25.85 -4.81
CA GLY A 474 21.34 26.59 -4.13
C GLY A 474 22.02 25.86 -2.98
N GLN A 475 21.55 24.70 -2.57
CA GLN A 475 22.25 23.81 -1.61
C GLN A 475 23.12 22.79 -2.35
N THR A 476 24.08 22.22 -1.64
CA THR A 476 24.88 21.08 -2.16
C THR A 476 24.08 19.80 -1.98
N PRO A 477 23.99 18.92 -3.00
CA PRO A 477 23.37 17.62 -2.83
C PRO A 477 24.01 16.82 -1.70
N ALA A 478 23.19 16.31 -0.81
CA ALA A 478 23.60 15.46 0.31
C ALA A 478 22.51 14.42 0.57
N GLN A 479 22.89 13.20 0.87
CA GLN A 479 21.96 12.18 1.36
C GLN A 479 21.44 12.62 2.73
N PHE A 480 20.22 12.25 3.02
CA PHE A 480 19.59 12.52 4.32
C PHE A 480 20.39 11.89 5.46
N ASP A 481 20.71 12.69 6.48
CA ASP A 481 21.31 12.21 7.73
C ASP A 481 20.26 12.39 8.85
N PRO A 482 19.67 11.30 9.38
CA PRO A 482 18.65 11.39 10.43
C PRO A 482 19.16 11.99 11.74
N ARG A 483 20.47 12.16 11.90
CA ARG A 483 21.08 12.83 13.05
C ARG A 483 21.20 14.34 12.88
N SER A 484 20.96 14.83 11.67
CA SER A 484 21.04 16.25 11.38
C SER A 484 19.80 16.97 11.91
N GLU A 485 19.99 17.89 12.83
CA GLU A 485 18.92 18.79 13.28
C GLU A 485 18.82 20.06 12.41
N ILE A 486 19.60 20.12 11.31
CA ILE A 486 19.60 21.26 10.41
C ILE A 486 18.60 21.03 9.29
N PRO A 487 17.48 21.77 9.26
CA PRO A 487 16.48 21.60 8.22
C PRO A 487 16.98 22.08 6.85
N ASN A 488 16.61 21.36 5.80
CA ASN A 488 16.81 21.80 4.41
C ASN A 488 15.90 22.99 4.09
N ILE A 489 14.72 23.03 4.71
CA ILE A 489 13.72 24.07 4.53
C ILE A 489 13.23 24.53 5.91
N ILE A 490 13.09 25.85 6.06
CA ILE A 490 12.33 26.47 7.15
C ILE A 490 11.14 27.18 6.52
N ALA A 491 9.94 26.77 6.93
CA ALA A 491 8.67 27.42 6.59
C ALA A 491 8.10 28.09 7.85
N LYS A 492 7.10 28.96 7.66
CA LYS A 492 6.42 29.64 8.77
C LYS A 492 4.96 29.20 8.83
N GLN A 493 4.49 28.84 10.00
CA GLN A 493 3.08 28.57 10.23
C GLN A 493 2.23 29.79 9.85
N GLY A 494 1.07 29.55 9.28
CA GLY A 494 0.16 30.58 8.76
C GLY A 494 0.45 31.02 7.32
N THR A 495 1.49 30.49 6.66
CA THR A 495 1.86 30.86 5.28
C THR A 495 1.44 29.81 4.25
N VAL A 496 1.48 30.24 2.98
CA VAL A 496 1.33 29.40 1.80
C VAL A 496 2.57 29.60 0.94
N GLU A 497 3.15 28.52 0.41
CA GLU A 497 4.30 28.57 -0.48
C GLU A 497 4.04 27.81 -1.79
N ASP A 498 4.63 28.24 -2.89
CA ASP A 498 4.68 27.47 -4.13
C ASP A 498 6.03 26.76 -4.24
N TRP A 499 6.01 25.44 -4.45
CA TRP A 499 7.22 24.64 -4.65
C TRP A 499 7.28 24.12 -6.08
N ILE A 500 8.43 24.29 -6.72
CA ILE A 500 8.75 23.71 -8.03
C ILE A 500 9.67 22.53 -7.76
N VAL A 501 9.20 21.33 -8.03
CA VAL A 501 9.98 20.10 -7.87
C VAL A 501 10.37 19.58 -9.24
N GLU A 502 11.66 19.72 -9.58
CA GLU A 502 12.25 19.22 -10.81
C GLU A 502 12.69 17.77 -10.64
N ASN A 503 12.74 17.04 -11.75
CA ASN A 503 13.41 15.76 -11.82
C ASN A 503 14.57 15.82 -12.81
N ARG A 504 15.79 15.58 -12.33
CA ARG A 504 17.04 15.61 -13.11
C ARG A 504 17.59 14.20 -13.38
N SER A 505 16.85 13.18 -12.96
CA SER A 505 17.17 11.78 -13.20
C SER A 505 16.40 11.20 -14.38
N SER A 506 16.80 10.03 -14.82
CA SER A 506 16.20 9.32 -15.96
C SER A 506 15.09 8.33 -15.55
N GLU A 507 14.61 8.44 -14.34
CA GLU A 507 13.47 7.67 -13.83
C GLU A 507 12.40 8.55 -13.17
N LEU A 508 11.20 8.01 -13.07
CA LEU A 508 10.05 8.65 -12.47
C LEU A 508 10.19 8.64 -10.94
N HIS A 509 9.96 9.77 -10.27
CA HIS A 509 9.92 9.85 -8.81
C HIS A 509 8.53 10.19 -8.31
N ALA A 510 8.20 9.75 -7.09
CA ALA A 510 6.98 10.11 -6.38
C ALA A 510 7.33 11.08 -5.24
N PHE A 511 7.02 12.35 -5.38
CA PHE A 511 7.19 13.33 -4.31
C PHE A 511 6.10 13.18 -3.27
N HIS A 512 6.48 13.06 -2.01
CA HIS A 512 5.59 13.06 -0.84
C HIS A 512 6.08 14.04 0.22
N ILE A 513 5.15 14.61 0.97
CA ILE A 513 5.43 15.44 2.14
C ILE A 513 4.50 15.06 3.29
N HIS A 514 5.04 14.92 4.48
CA HIS A 514 4.32 14.60 5.70
C HIS A 514 3.43 15.77 6.17
N GLN A 515 2.48 15.52 7.05
CA GLN A 515 1.62 16.41 7.81
C GLN A 515 0.72 17.38 7.00
N LEU A 516 0.82 17.48 5.69
CA LEU A 516 0.02 18.42 4.92
C LEU A 516 -0.39 17.91 3.55
N HIS A 517 -1.44 18.50 3.00
CA HIS A 517 -1.80 18.34 1.60
C HIS A 517 -1.44 19.57 0.79
N PHE A 518 -1.16 19.37 -0.47
CA PHE A 518 -0.84 20.43 -1.43
C PHE A 518 -1.79 20.41 -2.64
N MET A 519 -1.82 21.55 -3.35
CA MET A 519 -2.53 21.67 -4.62
C MET A 519 -1.53 21.56 -5.77
N LEU A 520 -1.79 20.67 -6.73
CA LEU A 520 -1.02 20.61 -7.99
C LEU A 520 -1.47 21.75 -8.90
N LEU A 521 -0.54 22.65 -9.23
CA LEU A 521 -0.78 23.83 -10.07
C LEU A 521 -0.31 23.64 -11.51
N ASP A 522 0.76 22.88 -11.71
CA ASP A 522 1.36 22.65 -13.03
C ASP A 522 2.01 21.27 -13.07
N TYR A 523 1.88 20.62 -14.22
CA TYR A 523 2.53 19.34 -14.53
C TYR A 523 3.24 19.45 -15.88
N ARG A 524 4.56 19.40 -15.89
CA ARG A 524 5.42 19.53 -17.09
C ARG A 524 5.15 20.81 -17.89
N GLY A 525 5.01 21.96 -17.24
CA GLY A 525 4.73 23.24 -17.88
C GLY A 525 3.28 23.43 -18.35
N THR A 526 2.40 22.50 -18.00
CA THR A 526 0.96 22.59 -18.30
C THR A 526 0.20 22.84 -17.01
N ALA A 527 -0.57 23.94 -16.99
CA ALA A 527 -1.41 24.26 -15.84
C ALA A 527 -2.46 23.17 -15.60
N VAL A 528 -2.62 22.78 -14.34
CA VAL A 528 -3.55 21.77 -13.89
C VAL A 528 -4.59 22.41 -12.97
N ASN A 529 -5.82 21.92 -13.04
CA ASN A 529 -6.90 22.33 -12.16
C ASN A 529 -7.62 21.07 -11.63
N GLU A 530 -6.99 20.43 -10.65
CA GLU A 530 -7.59 19.25 -10.00
C GLU A 530 -8.61 19.69 -8.95
N PRO A 531 -9.74 18.98 -8.84
CA PRO A 531 -10.77 19.28 -7.84
C PRO A 531 -10.48 18.67 -6.47
N PHE A 532 -9.21 18.41 -6.13
CA PHE A 532 -8.77 17.79 -4.88
C PHE A 532 -7.37 18.28 -4.49
N LEU A 533 -6.95 17.96 -3.28
CA LEU A 533 -5.57 18.13 -2.81
C LEU A 533 -4.88 16.77 -2.79
N ARG A 534 -3.54 16.80 -2.78
CA ARG A 534 -2.69 15.60 -2.75
C ARG A 534 -1.67 15.71 -1.64
N ASP A 535 -1.15 14.60 -1.19
CA ASP A 535 0.10 14.53 -0.42
C ASP A 535 1.22 13.82 -1.20
N THR A 536 0.86 13.15 -2.30
CA THR A 536 1.81 12.40 -3.14
C THR A 536 1.56 12.69 -4.62
N VAL A 537 2.63 12.95 -5.40
CA VAL A 537 2.53 13.26 -6.84
C VAL A 537 3.75 12.74 -7.61
N ASN A 538 3.52 12.23 -8.83
CA ASN A 538 4.59 11.85 -9.75
C ASN A 538 5.32 13.07 -10.28
N VAL A 539 6.65 13.04 -10.24
CA VAL A 539 7.53 14.02 -10.89
C VAL A 539 8.18 13.38 -12.11
N PRO A 540 7.81 13.79 -13.32
CA PRO A 540 8.21 13.11 -14.56
C PRO A 540 9.73 13.05 -14.74
N TYR A 541 10.23 11.92 -15.29
CA TYR A 541 11.66 11.75 -15.55
C TYR A 541 12.20 12.67 -16.66
N TYR A 542 13.50 12.94 -16.60
CA TYR A 542 14.24 13.68 -17.61
C TYR A 542 14.78 12.73 -18.69
N ASP A 543 14.39 12.95 -19.94
CA ASP A 543 14.77 12.10 -21.08
C ASP A 543 16.16 12.42 -21.66
N GLY A 544 16.89 13.35 -21.05
CA GLY A 544 18.20 13.80 -21.53
C GLY A 544 18.18 14.68 -22.79
N LYS A 545 17.00 15.08 -23.29
CA LYS A 545 16.85 15.81 -24.57
C LYS A 545 16.18 17.15 -24.41
N ALA A 546 15.25 17.30 -23.45
CA ALA A 546 14.57 18.55 -23.21
C ALA A 546 15.55 19.63 -22.72
N LEU A 547 15.31 20.89 -23.11
CA LEU A 547 16.14 22.04 -22.69
C LEU A 547 15.97 22.36 -21.21
N GLU A 548 14.80 22.05 -20.66
CA GLU A 548 14.46 22.25 -19.25
C GLU A 548 14.15 20.90 -18.60
N TYR A 549 14.46 20.82 -17.32
CA TYR A 549 14.09 19.62 -16.54
C TYR A 549 12.56 19.58 -16.35
N PRO A 550 11.94 18.41 -16.50
CA PRO A 550 10.52 18.28 -16.19
C PRO A 550 10.28 18.55 -14.71
N SER A 551 9.15 19.17 -14.42
CA SER A 551 8.81 19.59 -13.06
C SER A 551 7.32 19.54 -12.80
N VAL A 552 6.97 19.60 -11.53
CA VAL A 552 5.63 19.89 -11.02
C VAL A 552 5.69 21.16 -10.18
N ARG A 553 4.60 21.93 -10.17
CA ARG A 553 4.44 23.07 -9.27
C ARG A 553 3.32 22.80 -8.29
N LEU A 554 3.65 22.86 -7.02
CA LEU A 554 2.81 22.49 -5.90
C LEU A 554 2.56 23.72 -5.03
N ARG A 555 1.34 23.92 -4.55
CA ARG A 555 1.02 24.92 -3.54
C ARG A 555 0.87 24.25 -2.19
N MET A 556 1.82 24.52 -1.30
CA MET A 556 1.92 23.99 0.06
C MET A 556 1.10 24.80 1.03
N ASP A 557 0.38 24.14 1.93
CA ASP A 557 -0.45 24.77 2.95
C ASP A 557 0.19 24.63 4.34
N PHE A 558 0.88 25.67 4.80
CA PHE A 558 1.47 25.72 6.14
C PHE A 558 0.58 26.42 7.18
N ARG A 559 -0.72 26.53 6.93
CA ARG A 559 -1.62 27.32 7.79
C ARG A 559 -2.13 26.55 9.02
N ASP A 560 -2.14 25.21 8.97
CA ASP A 560 -2.60 24.41 10.11
C ASP A 560 -1.58 24.48 11.26
N PRO A 561 -2.01 24.76 12.52
CA PRO A 561 -1.09 24.82 13.65
C PRO A 561 -0.56 23.46 14.09
N ASN A 562 -1.20 22.34 13.70
CA ASN A 562 -0.74 21.01 14.07
C ASN A 562 0.58 20.62 13.41
N ILE A 563 0.97 21.28 12.30
CA ILE A 563 2.18 20.96 11.56
C ILE A 563 3.44 21.69 12.06
N ILE A 564 3.34 22.43 13.17
CA ILE A 564 4.52 23.09 13.78
C ILE A 564 5.48 22.01 14.28
N GLY A 565 6.75 22.09 13.87
CA GLY A 565 7.80 21.14 14.23
C GLY A 565 8.63 20.68 13.04
N ASP A 566 9.36 19.59 13.23
CA ASP A 566 10.24 19.00 12.25
C ASP A 566 9.60 17.76 11.63
N PHE A 567 9.53 17.69 10.31
CA PHE A 567 9.03 16.54 9.56
C PHE A 567 9.73 16.42 8.20
N VAL A 568 9.42 15.40 7.44
CA VAL A 568 10.14 15.08 6.21
C VAL A 568 9.31 15.29 4.96
N PHE A 569 10.02 15.50 3.85
CA PHE A 569 9.55 15.34 2.48
C PHE A 569 10.54 14.44 1.74
N HIS A 570 10.06 13.55 0.87
CA HIS A 570 10.92 12.54 0.25
C HIS A 570 10.36 12.01 -1.07
N CYS A 571 11.15 11.20 -1.76
CA CYS A 571 10.64 10.30 -2.79
C CYS A 571 9.97 9.11 -2.11
N HIS A 572 8.73 8.78 -2.49
CA HIS A 572 8.02 7.63 -1.93
C HIS A 572 8.32 6.30 -2.66
N LEU A 573 9.36 6.25 -3.47
CA LEU A 573 10.04 5.01 -3.82
C LEU A 573 10.92 4.64 -2.64
N LEU A 574 10.59 3.56 -1.93
CA LEU A 574 11.21 3.25 -0.63
C LEU A 574 12.68 2.90 -0.73
N GLU A 575 13.13 2.40 -1.87
CA GLU A 575 14.56 2.17 -2.13
C GLU A 575 15.33 3.49 -2.21
N HIS A 576 14.71 4.53 -2.78
CA HIS A 576 15.27 5.88 -2.84
C HIS A 576 15.19 6.58 -1.48
N GLU A 577 14.07 6.42 -0.77
CA GLU A 577 13.89 6.94 0.59
C GLU A 577 14.96 6.40 1.53
N ASP A 578 15.08 5.05 1.62
CA ASP A 578 16.09 4.37 2.42
C ASP A 578 17.51 4.70 1.95
N GLY A 579 17.70 4.99 0.65
CA GLY A 579 18.94 5.46 0.03
C GLY A 579 19.25 6.94 0.30
N GLY A 580 18.40 7.67 1.03
CA GLY A 580 18.64 9.05 1.46
C GLY A 580 17.99 10.14 0.61
N MET A 581 17.04 9.81 -0.30
CA MET A 581 16.29 10.79 -1.10
C MET A 581 15.18 11.45 -0.26
N MET A 582 15.60 12.12 0.80
CA MET A 582 14.74 12.73 1.83
C MET A 582 15.30 14.09 2.26
N GLY A 583 14.43 14.98 2.69
CA GLY A 583 14.80 16.26 3.25
C GLY A 583 14.01 16.59 4.51
N LEU A 584 14.64 17.33 5.42
CA LEU A 584 14.06 17.84 6.66
C LEU A 584 13.44 19.23 6.43
N ILE A 585 12.19 19.38 6.83
CA ILE A 585 11.53 20.68 6.92
C ILE A 585 11.19 20.99 8.38
N ARG A 586 11.42 22.25 8.76
CA ARG A 586 10.95 22.82 10.03
C ARG A 586 9.86 23.86 9.75
N VAL A 587 8.74 23.73 10.43
CA VAL A 587 7.69 24.76 10.45
C VAL A 587 7.76 25.50 11.76
N ASP A 588 8.21 26.75 11.71
CA ASP A 588 8.27 27.66 12.85
C ASP A 588 6.90 28.31 13.12
N PRO A 589 6.54 28.59 14.38
CA PRO A 589 5.30 29.27 14.76
C PRO A 589 5.09 30.63 14.12
#